data_8a7734934bc830c87ed92f86f79a3c30
#
_entry.id   8a7734934bc830c87ed92f86f79a3c30
#
_cell.length_a   1.000
_cell.length_b   1.000
_cell.length_c   1.000
_cell.angle_alpha   90.00
_cell.angle_beta   90.00
_cell.angle_gamma   90.00
#
_symmetry.space_group_name_H-M   'P 1'
#
loop_
_entity.id
_entity.type
_entity.pdbx_description
1 polymer ?
#
loop_
_entity_poly.entity_id
_entity_poly.type
_entity_poly.pdbx_seq_one_letter_code
_entity_poly.pdbx_strand_id
1 'polypeptide(L)'
;MTSTHFINRGNISTKAGFSQGLLEAGIADERVVAIGADITISVGAELFASRFPGRFISLGIAEQNCVGAAAGLALAGKIPVFATYGVFSALRTTDQIRVSVCYNNLHVVIGGAHAGVSVGPDGATHQALEDIAVMRVMPKMTVLSPCDATQARLATLAAIQQCKGPVYLRFGREAMPDFTLAEMGFEIGQAQLMHKGSDLAIIATGHMSWEALQAAYELEKEGIHVRVLNIHTIKPLDEAAIVLAAMECGALVTAEEHQVAGGLGSAISEVISKHFPVPIEFIGMNDRFGESGTPAELMHKFGLTAGNIITGCRKALARKQ
;
A
#
# COMPACT_ATOMS: atom_id res chain seq x y z
N MET A 1 15.02 -25.98 -4.41
CA MET A 1 15.32 -24.56 -4.11
C MET A 1 14.78 -24.30 -2.73
N THR A 2 15.65 -23.96 -1.77
CA THR A 2 15.27 -23.66 -0.39
C THR A 2 14.28 -22.51 -0.36
N SER A 3 13.18 -22.63 0.37
CA SER A 3 12.23 -21.52 0.57
C SER A 3 13.01 -20.38 1.23
N THR A 4 12.97 -19.19 0.64
CA THR A 4 13.59 -18.01 1.25
C THR A 4 12.78 -17.68 2.50
N HIS A 5 13.38 -17.84 3.68
CA HIS A 5 12.73 -17.45 4.93
C HIS A 5 13.00 -15.96 5.15
N PHE A 6 11.93 -15.16 5.08
CA PHE A 6 12.01 -13.73 5.35
C PHE A 6 12.19 -13.48 6.84
N ILE A 7 13.18 -12.68 7.19
CA ILE A 7 13.48 -12.29 8.57
C ILE A 7 13.34 -10.78 8.74
N ASN A 8 12.85 -10.35 9.89
CA ASN A 8 12.86 -8.94 10.27
C ASN A 8 14.32 -8.48 10.49
N ARG A 9 14.77 -7.49 9.73
CA ARG A 9 16.10 -6.88 9.80
C ARG A 9 16.14 -5.59 10.61
N GLY A 10 15.03 -5.23 11.21
CA GLY A 10 14.81 -4.02 11.99
C GLY A 10 13.42 -3.44 11.71
N ASN A 11 12.91 -2.67 12.66
CA ASN A 11 11.62 -2.01 12.46
C ASN A 11 11.84 -0.61 11.91
N ILE A 12 11.34 -0.37 10.69
CA ILE A 12 11.48 0.90 9.98
C ILE A 12 10.11 1.24 9.36
N SER A 13 9.68 2.50 9.43
CA SER A 13 8.42 2.91 8.83
C SER A 13 8.51 2.98 7.30
N THR A 14 7.42 2.63 6.61
CA THR A 14 7.33 2.83 5.15
C THR A 14 7.43 4.32 4.78
N LYS A 15 7.09 5.24 5.71
CA LYS A 15 7.36 6.68 5.59
C LYS A 15 8.86 6.96 5.41
N ALA A 16 9.72 6.29 6.16
CA ALA A 16 11.18 6.47 6.02
C ALA A 16 11.67 5.99 4.65
N GLY A 17 11.11 4.89 4.15
CA GLY A 17 11.37 4.42 2.78
C GLY A 17 10.93 5.43 1.72
N PHE A 18 9.72 5.98 1.85
CA PHE A 18 9.23 7.07 0.98
C PHE A 18 10.18 8.28 1.01
N SER A 19 10.57 8.74 2.20
CA SER A 19 11.46 9.90 2.39
C SER A 19 12.80 9.70 1.67
N GLN A 20 13.40 8.53 1.82
CA GLN A 20 14.66 8.18 1.16
C GLN A 20 14.51 8.09 -0.37
N GLY A 21 13.45 7.43 -0.85
CA GLY A 21 13.16 7.33 -2.28
C GLY A 21 12.89 8.68 -2.94
N LEU A 22 12.19 9.58 -2.26
CA LEU A 22 11.93 10.94 -2.74
C LEU A 22 13.23 11.76 -2.84
N LEU A 23 14.12 11.66 -1.84
CA LEU A 23 15.42 12.30 -1.87
C LEU A 23 16.27 11.78 -3.04
N GLU A 24 16.36 10.48 -3.21
CA GLU A 24 17.11 9.85 -4.31
C GLU A 24 16.56 10.25 -5.69
N ALA A 25 15.24 10.24 -5.85
CA ALA A 25 14.61 10.71 -7.09
C ALA A 25 14.92 12.17 -7.38
N GLY A 26 14.92 13.04 -6.36
CA GLY A 26 15.27 14.45 -6.48
C GLY A 26 16.73 14.71 -6.82
N ILE A 27 17.65 13.81 -6.41
CA ILE A 27 19.05 13.85 -6.82
C ILE A 27 19.19 13.45 -8.29
N ALA A 28 18.43 12.45 -8.72
CA ALA A 28 18.52 11.90 -10.07
C ALA A 28 17.86 12.78 -11.15
N ASP A 29 16.80 13.53 -10.79
CA ASP A 29 16.01 14.32 -11.75
C ASP A 29 15.60 15.67 -11.15
N GLU A 30 16.07 16.78 -11.76
CA GLU A 30 15.75 18.14 -11.32
C GLU A 30 14.30 18.56 -11.59
N ARG A 31 13.54 17.81 -12.38
CA ARG A 31 12.13 18.05 -12.60
C ARG A 31 11.28 17.67 -11.40
N VAL A 32 11.80 16.81 -10.50
CA VAL A 32 11.10 16.41 -9.28
C VAL A 32 10.95 17.61 -8.35
N VAL A 33 9.73 17.92 -7.97
CA VAL A 33 9.36 18.96 -7.01
C VAL A 33 8.44 18.36 -5.94
N ALA A 34 8.58 18.76 -4.69
CA ALA A 34 7.72 18.29 -3.62
C ALA A 34 6.80 19.41 -3.13
N ILE A 35 5.56 19.05 -2.82
CA ILE A 35 4.52 19.97 -2.33
C ILE A 35 4.08 19.48 -0.94
N GLY A 36 4.06 20.40 0.02
CA GLY A 36 3.66 20.14 1.40
C GLY A 36 2.41 20.93 1.80
N ALA A 37 1.65 20.35 2.73
CA ALA A 37 0.48 20.94 3.38
C ALA A 37 0.74 21.21 4.88
N ASP A 38 1.90 21.84 5.19
CA ASP A 38 2.34 22.23 6.53
C ASP A 38 2.63 21.09 7.53
N ILE A 39 2.81 19.87 7.01
CA ILE A 39 3.13 18.67 7.81
C ILE A 39 4.37 17.92 7.26
N THR A 40 5.36 18.67 6.78
CA THR A 40 6.53 18.18 6.05
C THR A 40 7.25 17.01 6.74
N ILE A 41 7.56 17.13 8.04
CA ILE A 41 8.24 16.10 8.83
C ILE A 41 7.33 14.87 9.03
N SER A 42 6.06 15.11 9.31
CA SER A 42 5.10 14.05 9.58
C SER A 42 4.92 13.10 8.38
N VAL A 43 5.03 13.62 7.17
CA VAL A 43 4.84 12.85 5.94
C VAL A 43 6.15 12.39 5.28
N GLY A 44 7.32 12.68 5.88
CA GLY A 44 8.61 12.22 5.36
C GLY A 44 9.16 13.04 4.18
N ALA A 45 8.76 14.29 4.03
CA ALA A 45 9.27 15.18 2.98
C ALA A 45 10.47 16.06 3.42
N GLU A 46 10.90 15.95 4.69
CA GLU A 46 11.93 16.82 5.28
C GLU A 46 13.32 16.64 4.66
N LEU A 47 13.71 15.44 4.27
CA LEU A 47 15.00 15.21 3.63
C LEU A 47 15.08 15.92 2.28
N PHE A 48 13.99 15.83 1.48
CA PHE A 48 13.90 16.52 0.21
C PHE A 48 13.86 18.04 0.38
N ALA A 49 13.02 18.53 1.31
CA ALA A 49 12.87 19.97 1.58
C ALA A 49 14.19 20.62 2.04
N SER A 50 14.94 19.93 2.91
CA SER A 50 16.24 20.39 3.38
C SER A 50 17.30 20.39 2.28
N ARG A 51 17.30 19.35 1.42
CA ARG A 51 18.30 19.21 0.35
C ARG A 51 18.02 20.13 -0.85
N PHE A 52 16.73 20.38 -1.14
CA PHE A 52 16.27 21.12 -2.31
C PHE A 52 15.24 22.19 -1.94
N PRO A 53 15.61 23.22 -1.16
CA PRO A 53 14.64 24.24 -0.69
C PRO A 53 13.97 25.00 -1.85
N GLY A 54 14.63 25.17 -2.99
CA GLY A 54 14.06 25.80 -4.19
C GLY A 54 13.10 24.90 -5.00
N ARG A 55 12.98 23.62 -4.62
CA ARG A 55 12.07 22.65 -5.25
C ARG A 55 11.01 22.10 -4.27
N PHE A 56 10.98 22.62 -3.05
CA PHE A 56 9.96 22.34 -2.06
C PHE A 56 9.02 23.53 -1.93
N ILE A 57 7.72 23.29 -2.08
CA ILE A 57 6.67 24.32 -2.08
C ILE A 57 5.69 23.98 -0.96
N SER A 58 5.64 24.80 0.09
CA SER A 58 4.61 24.69 1.13
C SER A 58 3.45 25.63 0.81
N LEU A 59 2.24 25.07 0.76
CA LEU A 59 1.02 25.82 0.44
C LEU A 59 0.07 25.92 1.65
N GLY A 60 0.55 25.56 2.84
CA GLY A 60 -0.27 25.50 4.06
C GLY A 60 -1.26 24.35 4.05
N ILE A 61 -2.17 24.33 5.02
CA ILE A 61 -3.21 23.29 5.18
C ILE A 61 -4.32 23.54 4.14
N ALA A 62 -4.00 23.30 2.87
CA ALA A 62 -4.86 23.58 1.71
C ALA A 62 -4.70 22.48 0.65
N GLU A 63 -5.01 21.22 1.01
CA GLU A 63 -4.71 20.03 0.22
C GLU A 63 -5.33 20.09 -1.20
N GLN A 64 -6.53 20.62 -1.34
CA GLN A 64 -7.17 20.83 -2.65
C GLN A 64 -6.35 21.76 -3.54
N ASN A 65 -5.84 22.87 -2.96
CA ASN A 65 -4.94 23.78 -3.66
C ASN A 65 -3.60 23.13 -4.00
N CYS A 66 -3.07 22.29 -3.11
CA CYS A 66 -1.84 21.52 -3.34
C CYS A 66 -1.98 20.61 -4.58
N VAL A 67 -3.11 19.90 -4.72
CA VAL A 67 -3.37 19.06 -5.90
C VAL A 67 -3.54 19.91 -7.17
N GLY A 68 -4.21 21.06 -7.10
CA GLY A 68 -4.33 22.00 -8.22
C GLY A 68 -2.96 22.52 -8.67
N ALA A 69 -2.11 22.92 -7.72
CA ALA A 69 -0.74 23.35 -7.98
C ALA A 69 0.12 22.22 -8.57
N ALA A 70 -0.01 20.99 -8.03
CA ALA A 70 0.65 19.81 -8.58
C ALA A 70 0.25 19.56 -10.05
N ALA A 71 -1.03 19.64 -10.38
CA ALA A 71 -1.50 19.50 -11.74
C ALA A 71 -0.90 20.58 -12.67
N GLY A 72 -0.86 21.84 -12.22
CA GLY A 72 -0.22 22.94 -12.97
C GLY A 72 1.28 22.73 -13.20
N LEU A 73 2.01 22.27 -12.18
CA LEU A 73 3.43 21.95 -12.27
C LEU A 73 3.69 20.77 -13.23
N ALA A 74 2.83 19.75 -13.22
CA ALA A 74 2.93 18.64 -14.16
C ALA A 74 2.72 19.10 -15.62
N LEU A 75 1.76 19.99 -15.87
CA LEU A 75 1.56 20.61 -17.19
C LEU A 75 2.77 21.45 -17.62
N ALA A 76 3.50 22.03 -16.66
CA ALA A 76 4.75 22.76 -16.91
C ALA A 76 5.99 21.85 -17.05
N GLY A 77 5.81 20.53 -17.13
CA GLY A 77 6.89 19.56 -17.34
C GLY A 77 7.66 19.15 -16.09
N LYS A 78 7.16 19.48 -14.89
CA LYS A 78 7.71 19.00 -13.62
C LYS A 78 7.11 17.61 -13.25
N ILE A 79 7.73 16.96 -12.28
CA ILE A 79 7.23 15.73 -11.67
C ILE A 79 6.88 16.05 -10.20
N PRO A 80 5.66 16.53 -9.94
CA PRO A 80 5.26 16.91 -8.59
C PRO A 80 4.95 15.69 -7.73
N VAL A 81 5.46 15.71 -6.50
CA VAL A 81 5.14 14.77 -5.43
C VAL A 81 4.44 15.55 -4.32
N PHE A 82 3.16 15.32 -4.15
CA PHE A 82 2.36 15.89 -3.06
C PHE A 82 2.12 14.83 -1.99
N ALA A 83 2.49 15.09 -0.76
CA ALA A 83 2.26 14.17 0.35
C ALA A 83 1.52 14.85 1.51
N THR A 84 0.47 14.19 1.98
CA THR A 84 -0.29 14.51 3.19
C THR A 84 -0.83 13.22 3.80
N TYR A 85 -1.60 13.30 4.90
CA TYR A 85 -2.21 12.11 5.47
C TYR A 85 -3.20 11.45 4.49
N GLY A 86 -3.26 10.13 4.51
CA GLY A 86 -4.08 9.34 3.57
C GLY A 86 -5.55 9.77 3.53
N VAL A 87 -6.15 10.09 4.68
CA VAL A 87 -7.52 10.62 4.75
C VAL A 87 -7.67 11.96 4.01
N PHE A 88 -6.63 12.81 4.04
CA PHE A 88 -6.71 14.12 3.39
C PHE A 88 -6.33 14.03 1.92
N SER A 89 -5.30 13.24 1.57
CA SER A 89 -4.90 13.03 0.18
C SER A 89 -5.96 12.29 -0.63
N ALA A 90 -6.66 11.33 -0.01
CA ALA A 90 -7.65 10.54 -0.71
C ALA A 90 -9.06 11.17 -0.66
N LEU A 91 -9.54 11.58 0.53
CA LEU A 91 -10.94 11.98 0.67
C LEU A 91 -11.16 13.48 0.42
N ARG A 92 -10.31 14.34 1.02
CA ARG A 92 -10.46 15.80 0.90
C ARG A 92 -10.20 16.30 -0.52
N THR A 93 -9.33 15.64 -1.28
CA THR A 93 -8.90 16.09 -2.62
C THR A 93 -9.44 15.25 -3.76
N THR A 94 -10.40 14.38 -3.49
CA THR A 94 -10.96 13.42 -4.47
C THR A 94 -11.36 14.07 -5.78
N ASP A 95 -12.08 15.19 -5.73
CA ASP A 95 -12.55 15.90 -6.92
C ASP A 95 -11.39 16.48 -7.73
N GLN A 96 -10.44 17.15 -7.07
CA GLN A 96 -9.26 17.72 -7.74
C GLN A 96 -8.39 16.64 -8.36
N ILE A 97 -8.19 15.51 -7.67
CA ILE A 97 -7.47 14.37 -8.24
C ILE A 97 -8.20 13.84 -9.46
N ARG A 98 -9.53 13.64 -9.36
CA ARG A 98 -10.34 13.13 -10.47
C ARG A 98 -10.25 14.03 -11.71
N VAL A 99 -10.51 15.31 -11.53
CA VAL A 99 -10.66 16.25 -12.65
C VAL A 99 -9.32 16.78 -13.12
N SER A 100 -8.49 17.29 -12.21
CA SER A 100 -7.26 17.97 -12.59
C SER A 100 -6.12 17.01 -12.93
N VAL A 101 -6.07 15.84 -12.28
CA VAL A 101 -4.94 14.90 -12.41
C VAL A 101 -5.32 13.69 -13.29
N CYS A 102 -6.32 12.90 -12.89
CA CYS A 102 -6.65 11.65 -13.58
C CYS A 102 -7.25 11.88 -14.98
N TYR A 103 -8.20 12.81 -15.09
CA TYR A 103 -8.85 13.10 -16.38
C TYR A 103 -7.83 13.57 -17.43
N ASN A 104 -6.89 14.42 -17.01
CA ASN A 104 -5.81 14.94 -17.84
C ASN A 104 -4.61 13.97 -17.97
N ASN A 105 -4.63 12.83 -17.27
CA ASN A 105 -3.54 11.85 -17.26
C ASN A 105 -2.17 12.46 -16.89
N LEU A 106 -2.13 13.32 -15.88
CA LEU A 106 -0.91 14.00 -15.47
C LEU A 106 -0.06 13.10 -14.56
N HIS A 107 1.25 13.16 -14.76
CA HIS A 107 2.18 12.49 -13.87
C HIS A 107 2.34 13.29 -12.57
N VAL A 108 1.50 12.97 -11.60
CA VAL A 108 1.52 13.49 -10.23
C VAL A 108 1.60 12.31 -9.28
N VAL A 109 2.57 12.31 -8.38
CA VAL A 109 2.67 11.30 -7.31
C VAL A 109 2.00 11.87 -6.06
N ILE A 110 0.98 11.16 -5.57
CA ILE A 110 0.19 11.52 -4.40
C ILE A 110 0.55 10.57 -3.27
N GLY A 111 1.26 11.07 -2.27
CA GLY A 111 1.64 10.33 -1.08
C GLY A 111 0.51 10.34 -0.04
N GLY A 112 -0.07 9.18 0.23
CA GLY A 112 -1.02 8.94 1.30
C GLY A 112 -0.32 8.41 2.55
N ALA A 113 0.16 9.33 3.39
CA ALA A 113 0.82 9.00 4.66
C ALA A 113 -0.19 8.61 5.74
N HIS A 114 0.29 8.01 6.83
CA HIS A 114 -0.56 7.67 7.99
C HIS A 114 -1.76 6.80 7.57
N ALA A 115 -1.49 5.77 6.77
CA ALA A 115 -2.52 4.86 6.32
C ALA A 115 -2.81 3.77 7.37
N GLY A 116 -4.09 3.38 7.48
CA GLY A 116 -4.52 2.29 8.34
C GLY A 116 -4.76 2.68 9.81
N VAL A 117 -5.10 1.69 10.65
CA VAL A 117 -5.31 1.86 12.10
C VAL A 117 -3.99 1.95 12.87
N SER A 118 -2.88 1.46 12.28
CA SER A 118 -1.54 1.52 12.86
C SER A 118 -0.97 2.94 13.02
N VAL A 119 -1.67 3.95 12.53
CA VAL A 119 -1.43 5.37 12.90
C VAL A 119 -1.48 5.57 14.41
N GLY A 120 -2.34 4.83 15.09
CA GLY A 120 -2.37 4.76 16.54
C GLY A 120 -3.11 5.92 17.21
N PRO A 121 -2.41 6.73 18.05
CA PRO A 121 -3.05 7.72 18.95
C PRO A 121 -3.88 8.79 18.24
N ASP A 122 -3.55 9.13 17.00
CA ASP A 122 -4.23 10.18 16.23
C ASP A 122 -5.73 9.85 16.01
N GLY A 123 -6.10 8.57 16.06
CA GLY A 123 -7.48 8.10 16.06
C GLY A 123 -8.16 8.15 14.70
N ALA A 124 -9.45 7.85 14.69
CA ALA A 124 -10.27 7.63 13.49
C ALA A 124 -10.21 8.75 12.45
N THR A 125 -10.02 10.00 12.88
CA THR A 125 -9.96 11.16 11.97
C THR A 125 -8.71 11.22 11.10
N HIS A 126 -7.69 10.42 11.44
CA HIS A 126 -6.39 10.38 10.75
C HIS A 126 -6.05 8.99 10.20
N GLN A 127 -6.84 7.98 10.52
CA GLN A 127 -6.66 6.60 10.09
C GLN A 127 -7.34 6.39 8.72
N ALA A 128 -6.54 6.41 7.64
CA ALA A 128 -7.08 6.18 6.30
C ALA A 128 -7.43 4.70 6.10
N LEU A 129 -8.72 4.42 5.98
CA LEU A 129 -9.27 3.07 5.82
C LEU A 129 -10.11 2.92 4.54
N GLU A 130 -10.28 3.98 3.77
CA GLU A 130 -11.09 4.07 2.54
C GLU A 130 -10.26 4.52 1.33
N ASP A 131 -9.01 4.88 1.55
CA ASP A 131 -8.12 5.50 0.58
C ASP A 131 -7.85 4.61 -0.64
N ILE A 132 -7.60 3.32 -0.45
CA ILE A 132 -7.43 2.37 -1.56
C ILE A 132 -8.70 2.31 -2.40
N ALA A 133 -9.88 2.18 -1.77
CA ALA A 133 -11.16 2.10 -2.46
C ALA A 133 -11.40 3.31 -3.36
N VAL A 134 -11.20 4.52 -2.83
CA VAL A 134 -11.38 5.78 -3.56
C VAL A 134 -10.36 5.90 -4.70
N MET A 135 -9.10 5.55 -4.46
CA MET A 135 -8.05 5.72 -5.46
C MET A 135 -8.11 4.65 -6.57
N ARG A 136 -8.45 3.39 -6.22
CA ARG A 136 -8.52 2.33 -7.23
C ARG A 136 -9.66 2.52 -8.23
N VAL A 137 -10.75 3.19 -7.84
CA VAL A 137 -11.87 3.45 -8.75
C VAL A 137 -11.57 4.56 -9.76
N MET A 138 -10.56 5.43 -9.50
CA MET A 138 -10.20 6.52 -10.40
C MET A 138 -9.60 5.98 -11.70
N PRO A 139 -10.12 6.36 -12.90
CA PRO A 139 -9.49 5.99 -14.16
C PRO A 139 -8.03 6.46 -14.23
N LYS A 140 -7.15 5.63 -14.82
CA LYS A 140 -5.72 5.88 -15.05
C LYS A 140 -4.85 5.95 -13.79
N MET A 141 -5.41 5.98 -12.58
CA MET A 141 -4.65 5.98 -11.33
C MET A 141 -3.88 4.66 -11.16
N THR A 142 -2.59 4.77 -10.88
CA THR A 142 -1.78 3.66 -10.33
C THR A 142 -1.87 3.71 -8.81
N VAL A 143 -2.10 2.58 -8.15
CA VAL A 143 -2.23 2.51 -6.68
C VAL A 143 -1.19 1.54 -6.12
N LEU A 144 -0.27 2.07 -5.32
CA LEU A 144 0.85 1.35 -4.72
C LEU A 144 0.69 1.29 -3.18
N SER A 145 0.93 0.13 -2.60
CA SER A 145 0.87 -0.12 -1.15
C SER A 145 2.02 -1.05 -0.75
N PRO A 146 3.26 -0.53 -0.61
CA PRO A 146 4.44 -1.31 -0.27
C PRO A 146 4.35 -1.90 1.14
N CYS A 147 4.99 -3.07 1.33
CA CYS A 147 4.86 -3.85 2.56
C CYS A 147 5.86 -3.47 3.67
N ASP A 148 6.98 -2.85 3.33
CA ASP A 148 8.03 -2.43 4.28
C ASP A 148 8.80 -1.20 3.77
N ALA A 149 9.79 -0.75 4.54
CA ALA A 149 10.56 0.46 4.22
C ALA A 149 11.41 0.29 2.96
N THR A 150 12.07 -0.85 2.80
CA THR A 150 12.86 -1.17 1.59
C THR A 150 11.97 -1.11 0.35
N GLN A 151 10.81 -1.75 0.38
CA GLN A 151 9.88 -1.74 -0.74
C GLN A 151 9.26 -0.35 -0.98
N ALA A 152 8.98 0.42 0.09
CA ALA A 152 8.47 1.79 -0.03
C ALA A 152 9.47 2.72 -0.74
N ARG A 153 10.78 2.59 -0.49
CA ARG A 153 11.82 3.30 -1.22
C ARG A 153 11.80 2.95 -2.70
N LEU A 154 11.75 1.67 -3.03
CA LEU A 154 11.70 1.21 -4.43
C LEU A 154 10.41 1.63 -5.13
N ALA A 155 9.26 1.55 -4.44
CA ALA A 155 7.97 1.99 -4.95
C ALA A 155 7.95 3.50 -5.25
N THR A 156 8.57 4.31 -4.39
CA THR A 156 8.69 5.76 -4.59
C THR A 156 9.53 6.08 -5.84
N LEU A 157 10.67 5.40 -6.00
CA LEU A 157 11.50 5.54 -7.20
C LEU A 157 10.74 5.12 -8.47
N ALA A 158 10.06 3.97 -8.43
CA ALA A 158 9.27 3.50 -9.56
C ALA A 158 8.10 4.47 -9.90
N ALA A 159 7.39 4.97 -8.90
CA ALA A 159 6.33 5.95 -9.07
C ALA A 159 6.79 7.22 -9.79
N ILE A 160 7.98 7.72 -9.45
CA ILE A 160 8.53 8.96 -10.00
C ILE A 160 9.19 8.73 -11.36
N GLN A 161 9.91 7.63 -11.55
CA GLN A 161 10.78 7.41 -12.71
C GLN A 161 10.11 6.60 -13.84
N GLN A 162 9.21 5.66 -13.50
CA GLN A 162 8.66 4.71 -14.46
C GLN A 162 7.22 5.05 -14.88
N CYS A 163 6.42 5.64 -14.00
CA CYS A 163 5.06 6.06 -14.32
C CYS A 163 5.04 7.31 -15.21
N LYS A 164 3.96 7.44 -15.98
CA LYS A 164 3.68 8.62 -16.83
C LYS A 164 2.31 9.22 -16.56
N GLY A 165 1.53 8.61 -15.71
CA GLY A 165 0.21 9.05 -15.27
C GLY A 165 0.15 9.23 -13.76
N PRO A 166 -1.06 9.42 -13.20
CA PRO A 166 -1.26 9.64 -11.78
C PRO A 166 -0.90 8.40 -10.95
N VAL A 167 -0.24 8.64 -9.81
CA VAL A 167 0.13 7.58 -8.87
C VAL A 167 -0.34 7.96 -7.46
N TYR A 168 -1.01 7.04 -6.78
CA TYR A 168 -1.24 7.08 -5.35
C TYR A 168 -0.30 6.08 -4.66
N LEU A 169 0.55 6.57 -3.78
CA LEU A 169 1.49 5.77 -3.01
C LEU A 169 1.12 5.82 -1.54
N ARG A 170 0.65 4.70 -1.02
CA ARG A 170 0.19 4.51 0.36
C ARG A 170 1.33 4.12 1.27
N PHE A 171 1.50 4.77 2.42
CA PHE A 171 2.51 4.40 3.40
C PHE A 171 2.11 4.75 4.84
N GLY A 172 2.65 3.97 5.78
CA GLY A 172 2.35 4.08 7.22
C GLY A 172 3.39 4.89 7.99
N ARG A 173 2.98 5.34 9.17
CA ARG A 173 3.80 6.08 10.14
C ARG A 173 4.63 5.16 11.02
N GLU A 174 4.03 4.02 11.43
CA GLU A 174 4.59 3.14 12.44
C GLU A 174 5.80 2.37 11.92
N ALA A 175 6.76 2.14 12.80
CA ALA A 175 7.93 1.32 12.49
C ALA A 175 7.53 -0.14 12.51
N MET A 176 7.53 -0.77 11.34
CA MET A 176 7.13 -2.16 11.10
C MET A 176 8.36 -2.98 10.63
N PRO A 177 8.29 -4.32 10.69
CA PRO A 177 9.38 -5.15 10.20
C PRO A 177 9.78 -4.80 8.76
N ASP A 178 11.09 -4.60 8.55
CA ASP A 178 11.70 -4.44 7.23
C ASP A 178 12.32 -5.79 6.84
N PHE A 179 11.77 -6.45 5.84
CA PHE A 179 12.08 -7.84 5.52
C PHE A 179 12.32 -8.11 4.03
N THR A 180 11.93 -7.19 3.13
CA THR A 180 12.25 -7.33 1.70
C THR A 180 13.69 -6.91 1.40
N LEU A 181 14.24 -7.46 0.32
CA LEU A 181 15.59 -7.14 -0.15
C LEU A 181 15.50 -6.23 -1.38
N ALA A 182 16.41 -5.26 -1.47
CA ALA A 182 16.43 -4.35 -2.63
C ALA A 182 16.68 -5.11 -3.95
N GLU A 183 17.41 -6.21 -3.89
CA GLU A 183 17.73 -7.08 -5.04
C GLU A 183 16.52 -7.84 -5.58
N MET A 184 15.42 -7.92 -4.81
CA MET A 184 14.16 -8.49 -5.30
C MET A 184 13.50 -7.61 -6.37
N GLY A 185 13.92 -6.36 -6.47
CA GLY A 185 13.36 -5.38 -7.40
C GLY A 185 11.95 -4.93 -7.01
N PHE A 186 11.41 -4.04 -7.81
CA PHE A 186 10.04 -3.55 -7.72
C PHE A 186 9.49 -3.31 -9.13
N GLU A 187 8.52 -4.08 -9.54
CA GLU A 187 7.89 -3.94 -10.85
C GLU A 187 6.39 -3.65 -10.68
N ILE A 188 5.97 -2.48 -11.16
CA ILE A 188 4.58 -2.05 -11.05
C ILE A 188 3.68 -3.01 -11.80
N GLY A 189 2.64 -3.50 -11.13
CA GLY A 189 1.68 -4.45 -11.72
C GLY A 189 2.05 -5.92 -11.56
N GLN A 190 3.18 -6.25 -10.91
CA GLN A 190 3.56 -7.63 -10.61
C GLN A 190 3.41 -7.96 -9.13
N ALA A 191 2.86 -9.12 -8.82
CA ALA A 191 2.79 -9.67 -7.47
C ALA A 191 4.15 -10.28 -7.09
N GLN A 192 4.52 -10.19 -5.80
CA GLN A 192 5.71 -10.87 -5.29
C GLN A 192 5.33 -12.14 -4.56
N LEU A 193 5.86 -13.28 -5.01
CA LEU A 193 5.77 -14.55 -4.29
C LEU A 193 6.71 -14.51 -3.08
N MET A 194 6.13 -14.47 -1.88
CA MET A 194 6.87 -14.43 -0.61
C MET A 194 7.07 -15.81 0.01
N HIS A 195 6.09 -16.69 -0.11
CA HIS A 195 6.15 -18.06 0.39
C HIS A 195 5.46 -19.01 -0.57
N LYS A 196 6.04 -20.21 -0.76
CA LYS A 196 5.49 -21.25 -1.63
C LYS A 196 4.56 -22.15 -0.84
N GLY A 197 3.44 -22.53 -1.43
CA GLY A 197 2.48 -23.46 -0.85
C GLY A 197 1.41 -23.82 -1.87
N SER A 198 0.64 -24.88 -1.56
CA SER A 198 -0.38 -25.44 -2.45
C SER A 198 -1.73 -25.69 -1.79
N ASP A 199 -1.82 -25.59 -0.46
CA ASP A 199 -3.07 -25.90 0.23
C ASP A 199 -4.07 -24.76 0.20
N LEU A 200 -3.59 -23.52 0.34
CA LEU A 200 -4.33 -22.26 0.14
C LEU A 200 -3.35 -21.13 -0.15
N ALA A 201 -3.87 -19.97 -0.59
CA ALA A 201 -3.04 -18.78 -0.76
C ALA A 201 -3.54 -17.62 0.12
N ILE A 202 -2.59 -16.92 0.76
CA ILE A 202 -2.81 -15.63 1.40
C ILE A 202 -2.33 -14.55 0.43
N ILE A 203 -3.20 -13.59 0.12
CA ILE A 203 -2.91 -12.45 -0.74
C ILE A 203 -3.00 -11.19 0.11
N ALA A 204 -1.85 -10.58 0.38
CA ALA A 204 -1.73 -9.48 1.32
C ALA A 204 -1.17 -8.21 0.67
N THR A 205 -1.40 -7.05 1.28
CA THR A 205 -0.81 -5.78 0.89
C THR A 205 -0.36 -4.96 2.09
N GLY A 206 0.58 -4.05 1.85
CA GLY A 206 1.16 -3.27 2.94
C GLY A 206 1.80 -4.16 4.00
N HIS A 207 1.91 -3.69 5.21
CA HIS A 207 2.54 -4.46 6.28
C HIS A 207 1.77 -5.75 6.68
N MET A 208 0.51 -5.91 6.25
CA MET A 208 -0.20 -7.19 6.42
C MET A 208 0.48 -8.35 5.68
N SER A 209 1.40 -8.07 4.77
CA SER A 209 2.27 -9.09 4.15
C SER A 209 3.22 -9.75 5.16
N TRP A 210 3.68 -9.01 6.18
CA TRP A 210 4.44 -9.60 7.28
C TRP A 210 3.58 -10.54 8.13
N GLU A 211 2.37 -10.10 8.51
CA GLU A 211 1.42 -10.92 9.25
C GLU A 211 1.04 -12.19 8.47
N ALA A 212 0.91 -12.09 7.15
CA ALA A 212 0.66 -13.22 6.26
C ALA A 212 1.81 -14.23 6.26
N LEU A 213 3.06 -13.75 6.25
CA LEU A 213 4.24 -14.62 6.38
C LEU A 213 4.29 -15.33 7.73
N GLN A 214 4.03 -14.61 8.84
CA GLN A 214 3.99 -15.22 10.16
C GLN A 214 2.89 -16.30 10.24
N ALA A 215 1.71 -16.03 9.67
CA ALA A 215 0.62 -17.00 9.60
C ALA A 215 1.03 -18.24 8.77
N ALA A 216 1.71 -18.07 7.65
CA ALA A 216 2.18 -19.16 6.81
C ALA A 216 3.21 -20.04 7.56
N TYR A 217 4.18 -19.42 8.25
CA TYR A 217 5.18 -20.16 9.04
C TYR A 217 4.57 -20.95 10.20
N GLU A 218 3.54 -20.43 10.87
CA GLU A 218 2.85 -21.17 11.93
C GLU A 218 2.02 -22.33 11.36
N LEU A 219 1.30 -22.14 10.25
CA LEU A 219 0.52 -23.18 9.59
C LEU A 219 1.41 -24.30 9.01
N GLU A 220 2.61 -23.97 8.54
CA GLU A 220 3.57 -24.96 8.04
C GLU A 220 3.99 -25.97 9.14
N LYS A 221 4.07 -25.54 10.42
CA LYS A 221 4.32 -26.43 11.56
C LYS A 221 3.17 -27.44 11.77
N GLU A 222 1.98 -27.12 11.29
CA GLU A 222 0.79 -27.99 11.32
C GLU A 222 0.67 -28.84 10.04
N GLY A 223 1.62 -28.75 9.11
CA GLY A 223 1.60 -29.46 7.83
C GLY A 223 0.70 -28.82 6.77
N ILE A 224 0.31 -27.56 6.96
CA ILE A 224 -0.50 -26.79 5.99
C ILE A 224 0.44 -25.85 5.20
N HIS A 225 0.58 -26.11 3.90
CA HIS A 225 1.51 -25.39 3.03
C HIS A 225 0.81 -24.21 2.35
N VAL A 226 1.06 -23.02 2.88
CA VAL A 226 0.40 -21.78 2.47
C VAL A 226 1.25 -21.01 1.47
N ARG A 227 0.68 -20.61 0.32
CA ARG A 227 1.29 -19.63 -0.57
C ARG A 227 1.04 -18.23 -0.04
N VAL A 228 2.07 -17.35 -0.05
CA VAL A 228 1.90 -15.93 0.28
C VAL A 228 2.29 -15.08 -0.92
N LEU A 229 1.35 -14.25 -1.38
CA LEU A 229 1.57 -13.23 -2.40
C LEU A 229 1.48 -11.84 -1.75
N ASN A 230 2.50 -11.02 -1.94
CA ASN A 230 2.44 -9.60 -1.64
C ASN A 230 1.98 -8.83 -2.88
N ILE A 231 0.85 -8.16 -2.78
CA ILE A 231 0.30 -7.26 -3.81
C ILE A 231 0.66 -5.83 -3.44
N HIS A 232 1.86 -5.41 -3.79
CA HIS A 232 2.31 -4.03 -3.59
C HIS A 232 1.72 -3.05 -4.62
N THR A 233 1.14 -3.56 -5.70
CA THR A 233 0.43 -2.77 -6.72
C THR A 233 -1.03 -3.21 -6.77
N ILE A 234 -1.91 -2.39 -6.19
CA ILE A 234 -3.35 -2.66 -6.17
C ILE A 234 -3.97 -2.37 -7.56
N LYS A 235 -3.37 -1.42 -8.28
CA LYS A 235 -3.77 -1.07 -9.64
C LYS A 235 -2.57 -0.53 -10.43
N PRO A 236 -2.26 -1.13 -11.61
CA PRO A 236 -2.89 -2.32 -12.17
C PRO A 236 -2.64 -3.56 -11.32
N LEU A 237 -3.61 -4.45 -11.24
CA LEU A 237 -3.52 -5.69 -10.47
C LEU A 237 -2.86 -6.80 -11.31
N ASP A 238 -2.05 -7.65 -10.69
CA ASP A 238 -1.51 -8.87 -11.31
C ASP A 238 -2.58 -9.96 -11.32
N GLU A 239 -3.54 -9.83 -12.25
CA GLU A 239 -4.64 -10.79 -12.39
C GLU A 239 -4.14 -12.19 -12.65
N ALA A 240 -3.05 -12.33 -13.43
CA ALA A 240 -2.49 -13.63 -13.79
C ALA A 240 -1.96 -14.40 -12.56
N ALA A 241 -1.19 -13.73 -11.70
CA ALA A 241 -0.66 -14.34 -10.48
C ALA A 241 -1.80 -14.73 -9.50
N ILE A 242 -2.85 -13.92 -9.41
CA ILE A 242 -4.02 -14.16 -8.56
C ILE A 242 -4.80 -15.38 -9.07
N VAL A 243 -5.09 -15.43 -10.37
CA VAL A 243 -5.80 -16.56 -10.99
C VAL A 243 -5.00 -17.85 -10.84
N LEU A 244 -3.68 -17.79 -11.07
CA LEU A 244 -2.80 -18.95 -10.89
C LEU A 244 -2.83 -19.44 -9.42
N ALA A 245 -2.78 -18.52 -8.45
CA ALA A 245 -2.88 -18.89 -7.04
C ALA A 245 -4.24 -19.55 -6.72
N ALA A 246 -5.33 -19.04 -7.27
CA ALA A 246 -6.65 -19.65 -7.10
C ALA A 246 -6.73 -21.05 -7.71
N MET A 247 -6.22 -21.24 -8.93
CA MET A 247 -6.21 -22.54 -9.61
C MET A 247 -5.37 -23.58 -8.88
N GLU A 248 -4.19 -23.21 -8.39
CA GLU A 248 -3.26 -24.15 -7.76
C GLU A 248 -3.59 -24.40 -6.30
N CYS A 249 -4.16 -23.42 -5.59
CA CYS A 249 -4.42 -23.51 -4.15
C CYS A 249 -5.90 -23.77 -3.80
N GLY A 250 -6.84 -23.47 -4.66
CA GLY A 250 -8.28 -23.78 -4.49
C GLY A 250 -9.02 -23.02 -3.39
N ALA A 251 -8.33 -22.20 -2.60
CA ALA A 251 -8.90 -21.32 -1.58
C ALA A 251 -8.00 -20.12 -1.31
N LEU A 252 -8.56 -18.97 -0.99
CA LEU A 252 -7.83 -17.71 -0.77
C LEU A 252 -8.18 -17.07 0.58
N VAL A 253 -7.22 -16.34 1.13
CA VAL A 253 -7.43 -15.37 2.21
C VAL A 253 -6.84 -14.05 1.76
N THR A 254 -7.56 -12.94 1.88
CA THR A 254 -7.01 -11.61 1.63
C THR A 254 -6.71 -10.92 2.95
N ALA A 255 -5.62 -10.14 3.01
CA ALA A 255 -5.22 -9.43 4.21
C ALA A 255 -4.79 -7.99 3.89
N GLU A 256 -5.49 -7.03 4.49
CA GLU A 256 -5.28 -5.60 4.26
C GLU A 256 -5.61 -4.78 5.50
N GLU A 257 -4.88 -3.71 5.73
CA GLU A 257 -5.18 -2.72 6.76
C GLU A 257 -6.04 -1.59 6.16
N HIS A 258 -7.25 -1.95 5.77
CA HIS A 258 -8.21 -1.11 5.05
C HIS A 258 -9.61 -1.71 5.22
N GLN A 259 -10.68 -0.98 4.88
CA GLN A 259 -12.01 -1.59 4.77
C GLN A 259 -11.98 -2.73 3.76
N VAL A 260 -12.62 -3.85 4.10
CA VAL A 260 -12.79 -4.98 3.17
C VAL A 260 -13.56 -4.53 1.92
N ALA A 261 -14.58 -3.69 2.13
CA ALA A 261 -15.36 -3.12 1.04
C ALA A 261 -14.50 -2.13 0.21
N GLY A 262 -14.33 -2.44 -1.05
CA GLY A 262 -13.61 -1.59 -2.01
C GLY A 262 -12.08 -1.71 -1.99
N GLY A 263 -11.47 -2.39 -1.01
CA GLY A 263 -10.03 -2.57 -0.89
C GLY A 263 -9.44 -3.68 -1.76
N LEU A 264 -8.34 -4.28 -1.28
CA LEU A 264 -7.65 -5.39 -1.95
C LEU A 264 -8.57 -6.62 -2.09
N GLY A 265 -9.26 -6.99 -1.01
CA GLY A 265 -10.15 -8.15 -1.01
C GLY A 265 -11.26 -8.03 -2.05
N SER A 266 -11.85 -6.85 -2.20
CA SER A 266 -12.81 -6.56 -3.26
C SER A 266 -12.19 -6.70 -4.64
N ALA A 267 -10.99 -6.15 -4.88
CA ALA A 267 -10.28 -6.27 -6.15
C ALA A 267 -9.99 -7.73 -6.53
N ILE A 268 -9.53 -8.53 -5.56
CA ILE A 268 -9.31 -9.97 -5.74
C ILE A 268 -10.63 -10.68 -6.10
N SER A 269 -11.72 -10.36 -5.39
CA SER A 269 -13.04 -10.96 -5.65
C SER A 269 -13.55 -10.67 -7.05
N GLU A 270 -13.34 -9.46 -7.57
CA GLU A 270 -13.68 -9.08 -8.96
C GLU A 270 -12.94 -9.97 -9.97
N VAL A 271 -11.64 -10.22 -9.78
CA VAL A 271 -10.82 -11.08 -10.64
C VAL A 271 -11.28 -12.53 -10.54
N ILE A 272 -11.40 -13.04 -9.31
CA ILE A 272 -11.72 -14.47 -9.09
C ILE A 272 -13.13 -14.82 -9.57
N SER A 273 -14.11 -13.94 -9.35
CA SER A 273 -15.48 -14.15 -9.84
C SER A 273 -15.54 -14.23 -11.36
N LYS A 274 -14.67 -13.52 -12.06
CA LYS A 274 -14.62 -13.49 -13.52
C LYS A 274 -13.87 -14.68 -14.13
N HIS A 275 -12.81 -15.16 -13.46
CA HIS A 275 -11.89 -16.10 -14.08
C HIS A 275 -11.92 -17.51 -13.48
N PHE A 276 -11.84 -17.62 -12.13
CA PHE A 276 -11.76 -18.91 -11.46
C PHE A 276 -12.31 -18.81 -10.03
N PRO A 277 -13.62 -18.93 -9.81
CA PRO A 277 -14.26 -18.80 -8.49
C PRO A 277 -13.78 -19.86 -7.49
N VAL A 278 -13.28 -19.39 -6.35
CA VAL A 278 -12.89 -20.22 -5.19
C VAL A 278 -13.36 -19.55 -3.90
N PRO A 279 -13.45 -20.29 -2.77
CA PRO A 279 -13.71 -19.68 -1.47
C PRO A 279 -12.68 -18.61 -1.12
N ILE A 280 -13.14 -17.44 -0.65
CA ILE A 280 -12.32 -16.35 -0.16
C ILE A 280 -12.75 -16.00 1.25
N GLU A 281 -11.79 -15.82 2.17
CA GLU A 281 -11.97 -15.19 3.47
C GLU A 281 -11.24 -13.85 3.50
N PHE A 282 -11.80 -12.87 4.19
CA PHE A 282 -11.32 -11.50 4.20
C PHE A 282 -10.83 -11.11 5.59
N ILE A 283 -9.59 -10.63 5.67
CA ILE A 283 -9.01 -10.03 6.87
C ILE A 283 -8.79 -8.55 6.59
N GLY A 284 -9.55 -7.70 7.27
CA GLY A 284 -9.56 -6.26 7.10
C GLY A 284 -10.57 -5.61 8.03
N MET A 285 -10.80 -4.31 7.88
CA MET A 285 -11.81 -3.57 8.63
C MET A 285 -13.20 -3.87 8.07
N ASN A 286 -14.15 -4.15 8.98
CA ASN A 286 -15.51 -4.55 8.62
C ASN A 286 -16.52 -3.45 8.99
N ASP A 287 -16.70 -2.47 8.12
CA ASP A 287 -17.66 -1.37 8.23
C ASP A 287 -17.58 -0.64 9.59
N ARG A 288 -16.36 -0.25 9.95
CA ARG A 288 -16.04 0.45 11.21
C ARG A 288 -15.00 1.52 10.99
N PHE A 289 -15.13 2.62 11.73
CA PHE A 289 -14.01 3.54 11.92
C PHE A 289 -12.97 2.95 12.87
N GLY A 290 -11.76 3.46 12.78
CA GLY A 290 -10.74 3.20 13.79
C GLY A 290 -10.99 3.97 15.09
N GLU A 291 -10.01 3.97 15.98
CA GLU A 291 -10.06 4.69 17.26
C GLU A 291 -8.65 4.99 17.77
N SER A 292 -8.53 5.78 18.83
CA SER A 292 -7.24 6.05 19.46
C SER A 292 -6.78 4.87 20.31
N GLY A 293 -5.50 4.55 20.23
CA GLY A 293 -4.84 3.48 20.97
C GLY A 293 -3.40 3.34 20.52
N THR A 294 -2.66 2.40 21.07
CA THR A 294 -1.35 2.06 20.52
C THR A 294 -1.52 1.25 19.22
N PRO A 295 -0.60 1.36 18.27
CA PRO A 295 -0.68 0.58 17.02
C PRO A 295 -0.92 -0.91 17.24
N ALA A 296 -0.18 -1.54 18.16
CA ALA A 296 -0.30 -2.97 18.45
C ALA A 296 -1.67 -3.34 19.03
N GLU A 297 -2.21 -2.55 19.97
CA GLU A 297 -3.55 -2.75 20.54
C GLU A 297 -4.63 -2.65 19.47
N LEU A 298 -4.52 -1.66 18.57
CA LEU A 298 -5.50 -1.46 17.50
C LEU A 298 -5.44 -2.60 16.47
N MET A 299 -4.25 -3.00 16.03
CA MET A 299 -4.09 -4.15 15.14
C MET A 299 -4.72 -5.41 15.75
N HIS A 300 -4.47 -5.67 17.02
CA HIS A 300 -5.08 -6.80 17.72
C HIS A 300 -6.60 -6.67 17.85
N LYS A 301 -7.10 -5.51 18.26
CA LYS A 301 -8.52 -5.24 18.48
C LYS A 301 -9.34 -5.38 17.19
N PHE A 302 -8.79 -4.94 16.06
CA PHE A 302 -9.45 -5.01 14.77
C PHE A 302 -9.19 -6.33 14.02
N GLY A 303 -8.45 -7.26 14.64
CA GLY A 303 -8.20 -8.58 14.06
C GLY A 303 -7.24 -8.58 12.88
N LEU A 304 -6.33 -7.62 12.83
CA LEU A 304 -5.33 -7.45 11.78
C LEU A 304 -4.00 -8.12 12.20
N THR A 305 -4.06 -9.40 12.54
CA THR A 305 -2.93 -10.18 13.07
C THR A 305 -2.78 -11.53 12.38
N ALA A 306 -1.59 -12.12 12.47
CA ALA A 306 -1.31 -13.47 11.99
C ALA A 306 -2.32 -14.51 12.55
N GLY A 307 -2.71 -14.41 13.82
CA GLY A 307 -3.69 -15.32 14.43
C GLY A 307 -5.07 -15.25 13.77
N ASN A 308 -5.51 -14.05 13.39
CA ASN A 308 -6.76 -13.87 12.66
C ASN A 308 -6.66 -14.38 11.21
N ILE A 309 -5.52 -14.19 10.57
CA ILE A 309 -5.22 -14.75 9.24
C ILE A 309 -5.26 -16.29 9.30
N ILE A 310 -4.63 -16.93 10.30
CA ILE A 310 -4.68 -18.37 10.52
C ILE A 310 -6.13 -18.87 10.67
N THR A 311 -6.93 -18.14 11.43
CA THR A 311 -8.36 -18.45 11.58
C THR A 311 -9.11 -18.37 10.25
N GLY A 312 -8.83 -17.34 9.45
CA GLY A 312 -9.34 -17.18 8.08
C GLY A 312 -8.90 -18.34 7.17
N CYS A 313 -7.64 -18.75 7.25
CA CYS A 313 -7.11 -19.88 6.48
C CYS A 313 -7.87 -21.18 6.78
N ARG A 314 -8.10 -21.48 8.05
CA ARG A 314 -8.87 -22.68 8.44
C ARG A 314 -10.32 -22.63 7.93
N LYS A 315 -10.96 -21.46 7.96
CA LYS A 315 -12.31 -21.27 7.40
C LYS A 315 -12.31 -21.44 5.88
N ALA A 316 -11.33 -20.86 5.17
CA ALA A 316 -11.22 -21.00 3.73
C ALA A 316 -11.00 -22.47 3.31
N LEU A 317 -10.11 -23.18 4.00
CA LEU A 317 -9.85 -24.61 3.78
C LEU A 317 -11.10 -25.47 4.03
N ALA A 318 -11.89 -25.19 5.07
CA ALA A 318 -13.13 -25.92 5.35
C ALA A 318 -14.21 -25.74 4.26
N ARG A 319 -14.10 -24.68 3.43
CA ARG A 319 -14.98 -24.40 2.30
C ARG A 319 -14.40 -24.86 0.95
N LYS A 320 -13.15 -25.32 0.95
CA LYS A 320 -12.49 -25.84 -0.25
C LYS A 320 -13.16 -27.16 -0.64
N GLN A 321 -13.61 -27.24 -1.89
CA GLN A 321 -14.26 -28.44 -2.47
C GLN A 321 -13.24 -29.38 -3.12
#